data_240a87c0a933ecf4715fdf958d5319ff
#
_entry.id   240a87c0a933ecf4715fdf958d5319ff
#
_cell.length_a   1.000
_cell.length_b   1.000
_cell.length_c   1.000
_cell.angle_alpha   90.00
_cell.angle_beta   90.00
_cell.angle_gamma   90.00
#
_symmetry.space_group_name_H-M   'P 1'
#
loop_
_entity.id
_entity.type
_entity.pdbx_description
1 polymer ?
#
loop_
_entity_poly.entity_id
_entity_poly.type
_entity_poly.pdbx_seq_one_letter_code
_entity_poly.pdbx_strand_id
1 'polypeptide(L)'
;MPPADSNITDLIVASCADRPDAPVYAVRNGAGGWVDVHFTAFLTQVRAVAAGLIAHGVQPGDRVGLFSPTSYAWAVLDQAVWFAGAVSVPIYETSSAHQVEHIVTDSGLRVVAVGSEELGERVAEAAGHAGVDVATFPLTDAGLAELAEAGAFVSDDAVEHARSLATLASPASIVYTSGTTGRPKGAVITHGNFVGAAINVLHFAREVVQWSPETTTSRTLLFLPLAHVLAHAVQVICLYARIQVAHSGSPATLLDDLASFH
;
A
#
# COMPACT_ATOMS: atom_id res chain seq x y z
N MET A 1 3.00 23.23 -1.69
CA MET A 1 2.87 22.17 -0.66
C MET A 1 1.51 22.33 0.01
N PRO A 2 0.80 21.24 0.31
CA PRO A 2 -0.42 21.30 1.11
C PRO A 2 -0.13 21.80 2.55
N PRO A 3 -1.16 22.12 3.35
CA PRO A 3 -1.00 22.50 4.75
C PRO A 3 -0.19 21.49 5.56
N ALA A 4 0.54 21.96 6.58
CA ALA A 4 1.45 21.09 7.36
C ALA A 4 0.73 20.02 8.19
N ASP A 5 -0.53 20.27 8.53
CA ASP A 5 -1.44 19.37 9.25
C ASP A 5 -2.16 18.37 8.35
N SER A 6 -1.95 18.42 7.02
CA SER A 6 -2.47 17.43 6.10
C SER A 6 -1.55 16.20 6.00
N ASN A 7 -2.02 15.16 5.32
CA ASN A 7 -1.25 13.95 5.03
C ASN A 7 -1.56 13.42 3.61
N ILE A 8 -0.93 12.33 3.20
CA ILE A 8 -1.11 11.79 1.83
C ILE A 8 -2.54 11.35 1.56
N THR A 9 -3.29 10.89 2.56
CA THR A 9 -4.66 10.42 2.38
C THR A 9 -5.62 11.56 2.06
N ASP A 10 -5.34 12.81 2.47
CA ASP A 10 -6.13 13.99 2.11
C ASP A 10 -6.08 14.24 0.59
N LEU A 11 -4.90 14.03 -0.01
CA LEU A 11 -4.75 14.15 -1.47
C LEU A 11 -5.53 13.07 -2.21
N ILE A 12 -5.59 11.86 -1.65
CA ILE A 12 -6.34 10.75 -2.23
C ILE A 12 -7.84 11.01 -2.14
N VAL A 13 -8.33 11.45 -0.98
CA VAL A 13 -9.74 11.83 -0.80
C VAL A 13 -10.14 12.97 -1.72
N ALA A 14 -9.32 14.02 -1.82
CA ALA A 14 -9.56 15.14 -2.72
C ALA A 14 -9.57 14.71 -4.20
N SER A 15 -8.64 13.84 -4.61
CA SER A 15 -8.57 13.31 -5.98
C SER A 15 -9.79 12.45 -6.33
N CYS A 16 -10.30 11.66 -5.37
CA CYS A 16 -11.52 10.89 -5.55
C CYS A 16 -12.75 11.80 -5.67
N ALA A 17 -12.86 12.84 -4.85
CA ALA A 17 -13.97 13.80 -4.91
C ALA A 17 -14.01 14.57 -6.25
N ASP A 18 -12.84 14.87 -6.81
CA ASP A 18 -12.72 15.54 -8.13
C ASP A 18 -13.06 14.62 -9.30
N ARG A 19 -12.75 13.33 -9.21
CA ARG A 19 -12.91 12.35 -10.30
C ARG A 19 -13.36 10.97 -9.78
N PRO A 20 -14.59 10.85 -9.24
CA PRO A 20 -15.07 9.62 -8.59
C PRO A 20 -15.10 8.40 -9.52
N ASP A 21 -15.37 8.63 -10.79
CA ASP A 21 -15.52 7.58 -11.82
C ASP A 21 -14.25 7.32 -12.63
N ALA A 22 -13.12 7.96 -12.28
CA ALA A 22 -11.86 7.70 -12.97
C ALA A 22 -11.34 6.30 -12.65
N PRO A 23 -10.88 5.51 -13.65
CA PRO A 23 -10.22 4.25 -13.41
C PRO A 23 -8.83 4.52 -12.79
N VAL A 24 -8.56 3.93 -11.63
CA VAL A 24 -7.30 4.11 -10.89
C VAL A 24 -6.46 2.85 -10.83
N TYR A 25 -7.12 1.69 -10.86
CA TYR A 25 -6.45 0.40 -11.01
C TYR A 25 -7.11 -0.43 -12.10
N ALA A 26 -6.38 -1.43 -12.58
CA ALA A 26 -6.92 -2.53 -13.35
C ALA A 26 -6.46 -3.85 -12.73
N VAL A 27 -7.38 -4.79 -12.60
CA VAL A 27 -7.13 -6.12 -12.03
C VAL A 27 -7.39 -7.20 -13.06
N ARG A 28 -6.64 -8.31 -12.98
CA ARG A 28 -6.89 -9.47 -13.85
C ARG A 28 -8.24 -10.10 -13.51
N ASN A 29 -9.03 -10.38 -14.53
CA ASN A 29 -10.19 -11.26 -14.40
C ASN A 29 -9.77 -12.71 -14.66
N GLY A 30 -10.60 -13.67 -14.23
CA GLY A 30 -10.32 -15.10 -14.42
C GLY A 30 -10.28 -15.56 -15.88
N ALA A 31 -10.67 -14.72 -16.85
CA ALA A 31 -10.67 -14.97 -18.28
C ALA A 31 -9.43 -14.38 -19.00
N GLY A 32 -8.44 -13.85 -18.27
CA GLY A 32 -7.20 -13.32 -18.82
C GLY A 32 -7.28 -11.86 -19.30
N GLY A 33 -8.42 -11.19 -19.14
CA GLY A 33 -8.60 -9.76 -19.41
C GLY A 33 -8.34 -8.89 -18.18
N TRP A 34 -8.56 -7.58 -18.33
CA TRP A 34 -8.45 -6.59 -17.28
C TRP A 34 -9.82 -5.99 -16.97
N VAL A 35 -10.07 -5.70 -15.71
CA VAL A 35 -11.26 -5.00 -15.22
C VAL A 35 -10.84 -3.76 -14.49
N ASP A 36 -11.44 -2.64 -14.86
CA ASP A 36 -11.15 -1.34 -14.26
C ASP A 36 -11.73 -1.26 -12.85
N VAL A 37 -10.93 -0.74 -11.93
CA VAL A 37 -11.35 -0.33 -10.59
C VAL A 37 -11.41 1.19 -10.57
N HIS A 38 -12.61 1.72 -10.37
CA HIS A 38 -12.85 3.15 -10.32
C HIS A 38 -12.52 3.73 -8.93
N PHE A 39 -12.22 5.02 -8.86
CA PHE A 39 -11.70 5.67 -7.66
C PHE A 39 -12.64 5.51 -6.46
N THR A 40 -13.95 5.69 -6.67
CA THR A 40 -14.95 5.50 -5.60
C THR A 40 -14.92 4.08 -5.05
N ALA A 41 -14.87 3.06 -5.91
CA ALA A 41 -14.82 1.66 -5.48
C ALA A 41 -13.53 1.36 -4.71
N PHE A 42 -12.39 1.83 -5.20
CA PHE A 42 -11.10 1.72 -4.52
C PHE A 42 -11.14 2.36 -3.13
N LEU A 43 -11.58 3.63 -3.03
CA LEU A 43 -11.60 4.35 -1.76
C LEU A 43 -12.60 3.71 -0.76
N THR A 44 -13.73 3.22 -1.24
CA THR A 44 -14.69 2.47 -0.41
C THR A 44 -14.04 1.21 0.18
N GLN A 45 -13.33 0.44 -0.65
CA GLN A 45 -12.61 -0.75 -0.18
C GLN A 45 -11.51 -0.40 0.82
N VAL A 46 -10.72 0.66 0.55
CA VAL A 46 -9.67 1.14 1.47
C VAL A 46 -10.25 1.50 2.83
N ARG A 47 -11.37 2.24 2.89
CA ARG A 47 -12.04 2.62 4.14
C ARG A 47 -12.58 1.40 4.90
N ALA A 48 -13.18 0.44 4.20
CA ALA A 48 -13.69 -0.79 4.81
C ALA A 48 -12.55 -1.64 5.42
N VAL A 49 -11.44 -1.77 4.70
CA VAL A 49 -10.25 -2.50 5.21
C VAL A 49 -9.60 -1.75 6.37
N ALA A 50 -9.55 -0.41 6.35
CA ALA A 50 -9.06 0.40 7.47
C ALA A 50 -9.93 0.22 8.72
N ALA A 51 -11.26 0.19 8.55
CA ALA A 51 -12.21 -0.14 9.63
C ALA A 51 -11.92 -1.52 10.23
N GLY A 52 -11.59 -2.52 9.38
CA GLY A 52 -11.17 -3.85 9.81
C GLY A 52 -9.88 -3.84 10.63
N LEU A 53 -8.87 -3.08 10.21
CA LEU A 53 -7.62 -2.91 10.98
C LEU A 53 -7.90 -2.30 12.37
N ILE A 54 -8.73 -1.27 12.44
CA ILE A 54 -9.14 -0.63 13.69
C ILE A 54 -9.91 -1.64 14.59
N ALA A 55 -10.83 -2.42 14.01
CA ALA A 55 -11.56 -3.46 14.72
C ALA A 55 -10.63 -4.54 15.33
N HIS A 56 -9.51 -4.83 14.67
CA HIS A 56 -8.46 -5.72 15.17
C HIS A 56 -7.47 -5.04 16.12
N GLY A 57 -7.76 -3.82 16.57
CA GLY A 57 -7.00 -3.12 17.59
C GLY A 57 -5.80 -2.33 17.08
N VAL A 58 -5.64 -2.17 15.76
CA VAL A 58 -4.61 -1.28 15.20
C VAL A 58 -4.92 0.16 15.60
N GLN A 59 -3.95 0.83 16.19
CA GLN A 59 -4.03 2.21 16.66
C GLN A 59 -3.18 3.14 15.79
N PRO A 60 -3.50 4.44 15.74
CA PRO A 60 -2.64 5.42 15.09
C PRO A 60 -1.19 5.36 15.58
N GLY A 61 -0.25 5.29 14.63
CA GLY A 61 1.17 5.12 14.88
C GLY A 61 1.65 3.67 15.01
N ASP A 62 0.75 2.67 15.04
CA ASP A 62 1.15 1.26 14.99
C ASP A 62 1.78 0.92 13.63
N ARG A 63 2.60 -0.13 13.62
CA ARG A 63 3.23 -0.65 12.42
C ARG A 63 2.49 -1.90 11.95
N VAL A 64 2.15 -1.92 10.66
CA VAL A 64 1.52 -3.06 9.99
C VAL A 64 2.45 -3.56 8.89
N GLY A 65 2.82 -4.82 8.95
CA GLY A 65 3.69 -5.47 7.98
C GLY A 65 2.93 -5.87 6.70
N LEU A 66 3.53 -5.65 5.54
CA LEU A 66 3.04 -6.11 4.24
C LEU A 66 4.08 -7.07 3.65
N PHE A 67 3.86 -8.36 3.82
CA PHE A 67 4.77 -9.43 3.38
C PHE A 67 4.15 -10.24 2.26
N SER A 68 4.24 -9.70 1.05
CA SER A 68 3.56 -10.26 -0.13
C SER A 68 4.21 -9.75 -1.43
N PRO A 69 4.08 -10.50 -2.53
CA PRO A 69 4.33 -9.98 -3.87
C PRO A 69 3.50 -8.74 -4.18
N THR A 70 3.95 -7.97 -5.17
CA THR A 70 3.22 -6.82 -5.73
C THR A 70 1.85 -7.26 -6.25
N SER A 71 0.78 -6.61 -5.77
CA SER A 71 -0.60 -6.92 -6.14
C SER A 71 -1.54 -5.75 -5.88
N TYR A 72 -2.76 -5.83 -6.40
CA TYR A 72 -3.81 -4.86 -6.07
C TYR A 72 -4.19 -4.92 -4.58
N ALA A 73 -4.28 -6.13 -4.00
CA ALA A 73 -4.54 -6.30 -2.56
C ALA A 73 -3.48 -5.60 -1.71
N TRP A 74 -2.20 -5.64 -2.14
CA TRP A 74 -1.12 -4.91 -1.48
C TRP A 74 -1.39 -3.40 -1.52
N ALA A 75 -1.80 -2.86 -2.68
CA ALA A 75 -2.10 -1.45 -2.83
C ALA A 75 -3.28 -0.98 -1.96
N VAL A 76 -4.33 -1.79 -1.86
CA VAL A 76 -5.48 -1.51 -0.98
C VAL A 76 -5.06 -1.49 0.48
N LEU A 77 -4.31 -2.50 0.93
CA LEU A 77 -3.90 -2.58 2.33
C LEU A 77 -2.97 -1.44 2.73
N ASP A 78 -2.00 -1.08 1.90
CA ASP A 78 -1.08 0.03 2.17
C ASP A 78 -1.84 1.34 2.44
N GLN A 79 -2.82 1.64 1.58
CA GLN A 79 -3.68 2.81 1.78
C GLN A 79 -4.56 2.66 3.04
N ALA A 80 -5.09 1.47 3.29
CA ALA A 80 -5.91 1.21 4.47
C ALA A 80 -5.13 1.37 5.79
N VAL A 81 -3.86 1.00 5.80
CA VAL A 81 -2.95 1.24 6.93
C VAL A 81 -2.84 2.74 7.23
N TRP A 82 -2.70 3.58 6.19
CA TRP A 82 -2.66 5.03 6.39
C TRP A 82 -4.02 5.61 6.80
N PHE A 83 -5.13 5.03 6.31
CA PHE A 83 -6.47 5.42 6.74
C PHE A 83 -6.78 5.00 8.17
N ALA A 84 -6.13 3.97 8.69
CA ALA A 84 -6.15 3.61 10.12
C ALA A 84 -5.17 4.47 10.97
N GLY A 85 -4.49 5.46 10.37
CA GLY A 85 -3.48 6.29 11.03
C GLY A 85 -2.17 5.56 11.35
N ALA A 86 -1.99 4.35 10.81
CA ALA A 86 -0.87 3.46 11.08
C ALA A 86 0.26 3.64 10.05
N VAL A 87 1.37 2.92 10.26
CA VAL A 87 2.60 2.99 9.45
C VAL A 87 2.81 1.67 8.73
N SER A 88 2.94 1.69 7.40
CA SER A 88 3.23 0.47 6.64
C SER A 88 4.69 0.06 6.78
N VAL A 89 4.93 -1.26 6.91
CA VAL A 89 6.26 -1.86 6.91
C VAL A 89 6.33 -2.91 5.81
N PRO A 90 6.70 -2.49 4.59
CA PRO A 90 6.87 -3.40 3.47
C PRO A 90 8.01 -4.38 3.72
N ILE A 91 7.76 -5.68 3.51
CA ILE A 91 8.73 -6.76 3.62
C ILE A 91 8.85 -7.43 2.26
N TYR A 92 10.08 -7.59 1.76
CA TYR A 92 10.31 -8.30 0.50
C TYR A 92 9.92 -9.77 0.65
N GLU A 93 9.15 -10.31 -0.28
CA GLU A 93 8.72 -11.72 -0.32
C GLU A 93 9.88 -12.72 -0.27
N THR A 94 11.07 -12.29 -0.71
CA THR A 94 12.30 -13.09 -0.68
C THR A 94 13.05 -13.01 0.64
N SER A 95 12.57 -12.22 1.63
CA SER A 95 13.23 -12.08 2.93
C SER A 95 13.24 -13.41 3.68
N SER A 96 14.41 -13.78 4.22
CA SER A 96 14.56 -14.97 5.06
C SER A 96 13.90 -14.78 6.43
N ALA A 97 13.62 -15.86 7.17
CA ALA A 97 13.09 -15.79 8.54
C ALA A 97 13.95 -14.90 9.44
N HIS A 98 15.29 -14.97 9.34
CA HIS A 98 16.19 -14.11 10.11
C HIS A 98 16.06 -12.61 9.76
N GLN A 99 15.83 -12.29 8.48
CA GLN A 99 15.57 -10.89 8.07
C GLN A 99 14.21 -10.43 8.59
N VAL A 100 13.18 -11.29 8.53
CA VAL A 100 11.84 -10.99 9.06
C VAL A 100 11.90 -10.81 10.58
N GLU A 101 12.63 -11.68 11.31
CA GLU A 101 12.88 -11.54 12.75
C GLU A 101 13.47 -10.18 13.13
N HIS A 102 14.49 -9.76 12.37
CA HIS A 102 15.07 -8.43 12.57
C HIS A 102 14.08 -7.32 12.33
N ILE A 103 13.32 -7.38 11.22
CA ILE A 103 12.30 -6.37 10.87
C ILE A 103 11.21 -6.31 11.94
N VAL A 104 10.68 -7.45 12.36
CA VAL A 104 9.64 -7.56 13.41
C VAL A 104 10.11 -6.93 14.72
N THR A 105 11.35 -7.25 15.12
CA THR A 105 11.91 -6.77 16.39
C THR A 105 12.22 -5.28 16.35
N ASP A 106 12.89 -4.82 15.30
CA ASP A 106 13.36 -3.44 15.16
C ASP A 106 12.19 -2.45 14.93
N SER A 107 11.22 -2.82 14.10
CA SER A 107 10.04 -2.00 13.87
C SER A 107 8.98 -2.11 14.97
N GLY A 108 9.02 -3.16 15.78
CA GLY A 108 7.99 -3.48 16.78
C GLY A 108 6.67 -3.91 16.15
N LEU A 109 6.70 -4.58 14.99
CA LEU A 109 5.52 -5.15 14.35
C LEU A 109 4.75 -6.08 15.28
N ARG A 110 3.41 -6.00 15.23
CA ARG A 110 2.49 -6.90 15.93
C ARG A 110 1.45 -7.50 14.99
N VAL A 111 1.32 -6.94 13.78
CA VAL A 111 0.38 -7.39 12.76
C VAL A 111 1.11 -7.43 11.42
N VAL A 112 1.00 -8.54 10.70
CA VAL A 112 1.60 -8.73 9.37
C VAL A 112 0.59 -9.37 8.43
N ALA A 113 0.31 -8.71 7.32
CA ALA A 113 -0.43 -9.30 6.22
C ALA A 113 0.50 -10.13 5.33
N VAL A 114 0.13 -11.36 5.03
CA VAL A 114 0.96 -12.33 4.32
C VAL A 114 0.32 -12.78 3.01
N GLY A 115 1.11 -12.78 1.92
CA GLY A 115 0.64 -13.14 0.59
C GLY A 115 0.48 -14.65 0.36
N SER A 116 1.02 -15.49 1.23
CA SER A 116 0.91 -16.95 1.17
C SER A 116 1.08 -17.58 2.55
N GLU A 117 0.68 -18.85 2.68
CA GLU A 117 0.88 -19.64 3.88
C GLU A 117 2.36 -19.79 4.22
N GLU A 118 3.22 -20.02 3.23
CA GLU A 118 4.69 -20.10 3.40
C GLU A 118 5.26 -18.81 4.03
N LEU A 119 4.79 -17.63 3.60
CA LEU A 119 5.20 -16.35 4.19
C LEU A 119 4.69 -16.22 5.62
N GLY A 120 3.50 -16.74 5.91
CA GLY A 120 2.93 -16.82 7.26
C GLY A 120 3.77 -17.69 8.21
N GLU A 121 4.18 -18.87 7.75
CA GLU A 121 5.09 -19.76 8.51
C GLU A 121 6.41 -19.05 8.81
N ARG A 122 6.95 -18.31 7.85
CA ARG A 122 8.19 -17.54 8.03
C ARG A 122 8.05 -16.42 9.07
N VAL A 123 6.87 -15.77 9.13
CA VAL A 123 6.56 -14.80 10.20
C VAL A 123 6.46 -15.50 11.55
N ALA A 124 5.78 -16.66 11.63
CA ALA A 124 5.63 -17.42 12.86
C ALA A 124 6.98 -17.91 13.41
N GLU A 125 7.87 -18.41 12.54
CA GLU A 125 9.24 -18.77 12.90
C GLU A 125 10.01 -17.55 13.46
N ALA A 126 9.96 -16.43 12.76
CA ALA A 126 10.64 -15.20 13.15
C ALA A 126 10.11 -14.66 14.49
N ALA A 127 8.79 -14.65 14.69
CA ALA A 127 8.15 -14.23 15.94
C ALA A 127 8.52 -15.14 17.11
N GLY A 128 8.56 -16.46 16.87
CA GLY A 128 9.00 -17.45 17.87
C GLY A 128 10.44 -17.24 18.30
N HIS A 129 11.36 -16.98 17.38
CA HIS A 129 12.76 -16.68 17.69
C HIS A 129 12.90 -15.36 18.46
N ALA A 130 12.13 -14.34 18.08
CA ALA A 130 12.14 -13.04 18.74
C ALA A 130 11.43 -13.04 20.11
N GLY A 131 10.64 -14.05 20.43
CA GLY A 131 9.85 -14.13 21.65
C GLY A 131 8.73 -13.07 21.68
N VAL A 132 8.13 -12.75 20.55
CA VAL A 132 7.06 -11.75 20.41
C VAL A 132 5.82 -12.34 19.74
N ASP A 133 4.65 -11.84 20.12
CA ASP A 133 3.41 -12.20 19.45
C ASP A 133 3.19 -11.32 18.21
N VAL A 134 2.95 -11.97 17.07
CA VAL A 134 2.62 -11.33 15.80
C VAL A 134 1.40 -11.99 15.21
N ALA A 135 0.32 -11.23 15.07
CA ALA A 135 -0.88 -11.68 14.37
C ALA A 135 -0.65 -11.63 12.86
N THR A 136 -1.14 -12.63 12.14
CA THR A 136 -1.10 -12.65 10.67
C THR A 136 -2.49 -12.75 10.08
N PHE A 137 -2.69 -12.16 8.90
CA PHE A 137 -3.89 -12.35 8.09
C PHE A 137 -3.52 -12.43 6.59
N PRO A 138 -4.34 -13.12 5.76
CA PRO A 138 -4.04 -13.26 4.34
C PRO A 138 -4.12 -11.92 3.59
N LEU A 139 -3.09 -11.59 2.82
CA LEU A 139 -3.09 -10.46 1.90
C LEU A 139 -3.56 -10.92 0.53
N THR A 140 -4.85 -11.22 0.45
CA THR A 140 -5.58 -11.64 -0.74
C THR A 140 -6.91 -10.89 -0.79
N ASP A 141 -7.60 -10.93 -1.93
CA ASP A 141 -8.92 -10.29 -2.05
C ASP A 141 -9.92 -10.86 -1.02
N ALA A 142 -9.88 -12.16 -0.75
CA ALA A 142 -10.72 -12.80 0.26
C ALA A 142 -10.33 -12.33 1.68
N GLY A 143 -9.04 -12.31 2.01
CA GLY A 143 -8.59 -11.86 3.33
C GLY A 143 -8.89 -10.37 3.57
N LEU A 144 -8.81 -9.52 2.55
CA LEU A 144 -9.25 -8.12 2.65
C LEU A 144 -10.77 -7.99 2.84
N ALA A 145 -11.55 -8.87 2.22
CA ALA A 145 -13.01 -8.90 2.42
C ALA A 145 -13.36 -9.33 3.86
N GLU A 146 -12.72 -10.37 4.39
CA GLU A 146 -12.89 -10.81 5.78
C GLU A 146 -12.53 -9.70 6.77
N LEU A 147 -11.42 -9.00 6.51
CA LEU A 147 -10.99 -7.87 7.33
C LEU A 147 -12.02 -6.73 7.29
N ALA A 148 -12.55 -6.41 6.11
CA ALA A 148 -13.60 -5.40 5.95
C ALA A 148 -14.90 -5.79 6.67
N GLU A 149 -15.31 -7.05 6.62
CA GLU A 149 -16.48 -7.56 7.36
C GLU A 149 -16.29 -7.43 8.88
N ALA A 150 -15.10 -7.74 9.39
CA ALA A 150 -14.78 -7.57 10.81
C ALA A 150 -14.88 -6.10 11.25
N GLY A 151 -14.66 -5.15 10.33
CA GLY A 151 -14.77 -3.71 10.55
C GLY A 151 -16.17 -3.12 10.40
N ALA A 152 -17.19 -3.91 10.05
CA ALA A 152 -18.53 -3.40 9.69
C ALA A 152 -19.23 -2.58 10.79
N PHE A 153 -18.82 -2.71 12.05
CA PHE A 153 -19.35 -1.95 13.18
C PHE A 153 -18.53 -0.69 13.51
N VAL A 154 -17.38 -0.48 12.86
CA VAL A 154 -16.55 0.72 13.01
C VAL A 154 -17.14 1.81 12.14
N SER A 155 -17.44 2.97 12.73
CA SER A 155 -18.06 4.07 12.00
C SER A 155 -17.06 4.76 11.05
N ASP A 156 -17.60 5.37 9.99
CA ASP A 156 -16.80 6.20 9.07
C ASP A 156 -16.09 7.35 9.81
N ASP A 157 -16.74 7.92 10.84
CA ASP A 157 -16.14 8.97 11.67
C ASP A 157 -14.92 8.46 12.45
N ALA A 158 -14.90 7.20 12.89
CA ALA A 158 -13.76 6.62 13.56
C ALA A 158 -12.57 6.45 12.62
N VAL A 159 -12.82 5.98 11.39
CA VAL A 159 -11.79 5.89 10.34
C VAL A 159 -11.27 7.28 9.97
N GLU A 160 -12.17 8.26 9.80
CA GLU A 160 -11.81 9.63 9.47
C GLU A 160 -10.99 10.27 10.59
N HIS A 161 -11.37 10.05 11.86
CA HIS A 161 -10.60 10.51 13.01
C HIS A 161 -9.19 9.89 13.02
N ALA A 162 -9.06 8.57 12.90
CA ALA A 162 -7.78 7.90 12.89
C ALA A 162 -6.86 8.43 11.77
N ARG A 163 -7.41 8.58 10.56
CA ARG A 163 -6.71 9.10 9.38
C ARG A 163 -6.19 10.52 9.59
N SER A 164 -6.99 11.38 10.23
CA SER A 164 -6.70 12.80 10.41
C SER A 164 -5.64 13.09 11.46
N LEU A 165 -5.23 12.11 12.28
CA LEU A 165 -4.19 12.29 13.29
C LEU A 165 -2.77 12.36 12.69
N ALA A 166 -2.56 11.80 11.49
CA ALA A 166 -1.29 11.91 10.80
C ALA A 166 -1.12 13.28 10.12
N THR A 167 0.11 13.76 10.04
CA THR A 167 0.50 15.00 9.37
C THR A 167 1.57 14.75 8.32
N LEU A 168 1.99 15.75 7.55
CA LEU A 168 3.13 15.62 6.63
C LEU A 168 4.41 15.14 7.32
N ALA A 169 4.60 15.44 8.60
CA ALA A 169 5.78 15.02 9.37
C ALA A 169 5.65 13.60 9.95
N SER A 170 4.44 13.05 9.99
CA SER A 170 4.20 11.70 10.53
C SER A 170 4.82 10.63 9.64
N PRO A 171 5.36 9.53 10.23
CA PRO A 171 5.77 8.35 9.48
C PRO A 171 4.61 7.77 8.67
N ALA A 172 4.84 7.47 7.41
CA ALA A 172 3.90 6.76 6.53
C ALA A 172 4.38 5.32 6.28
N SER A 173 5.70 5.13 6.11
CA SER A 173 6.26 3.81 5.86
C SER A 173 7.65 3.68 6.49
N ILE A 174 8.04 2.44 6.86
CA ILE A 174 9.40 2.09 7.26
C ILE A 174 9.93 1.06 6.27
N VAL A 175 10.87 1.46 5.43
CA VAL A 175 11.43 0.61 4.38
C VAL A 175 12.80 0.09 4.81
N TYR A 176 12.93 -1.23 4.90
CA TYR A 176 14.20 -1.86 5.28
C TYR A 176 15.09 -2.04 4.07
N THR A 177 16.29 -1.45 4.11
CA THR A 177 17.29 -1.55 3.06
C THR A 177 18.52 -2.30 3.56
N SER A 178 19.17 -3.07 2.66
CA SER A 178 20.47 -3.70 2.95
C SER A 178 21.52 -2.59 3.14
N GLY A 179 21.78 -2.25 4.40
CA GLY A 179 22.83 -1.29 4.72
C GLY A 179 24.24 -1.87 4.42
N THR A 180 25.23 -0.99 4.26
CA THR A 180 26.64 -1.36 4.06
C THR A 180 27.23 -2.15 5.24
N THR A 181 26.54 -2.27 6.36
CA THR A 181 26.98 -2.88 7.61
C THR A 181 26.39 -4.27 7.89
N GLY A 182 25.69 -4.90 6.93
CA GLY A 182 25.23 -6.28 6.97
C GLY A 182 23.84 -6.49 7.59
N ARG A 183 23.34 -5.61 8.48
CA ARG A 183 21.94 -5.68 8.97
C ARG A 183 21.09 -4.64 8.27
N PRO A 184 19.87 -5.00 7.79
CA PRO A 184 18.94 -4.04 7.19
C PRO A 184 18.63 -2.91 8.19
N LYS A 185 18.55 -1.67 7.69
CA LYS A 185 18.15 -0.50 8.47
C LYS A 185 16.78 -0.01 8.00
N GLY A 186 15.89 0.28 8.94
CA GLY A 186 14.58 0.87 8.67
C GLY A 186 14.71 2.36 8.33
N ALA A 187 14.50 2.71 7.07
CA ALA A 187 14.40 4.11 6.64
C ALA A 187 12.95 4.58 6.81
N VAL A 188 12.74 5.58 7.66
CA VAL A 188 11.42 6.17 7.89
C VAL A 188 11.10 7.12 6.74
N ILE A 189 10.02 6.84 6.06
CA ILE A 189 9.45 7.69 5.00
C ILE A 189 8.20 8.37 5.58
N THR A 190 8.16 9.70 5.55
CA THR A 190 7.02 10.47 6.04
C THR A 190 5.95 10.64 4.95
N HIS A 191 4.72 10.99 5.36
CA HIS A 191 3.68 11.41 4.42
C HIS A 191 4.17 12.56 3.54
N GLY A 192 4.92 13.51 4.11
CA GLY A 192 5.50 14.63 3.38
C GLY A 192 6.53 14.23 2.32
N ASN A 193 7.26 13.12 2.51
CA ASN A 193 8.16 12.60 1.48
C ASN A 193 7.39 12.11 0.25
N PHE A 194 6.30 11.35 0.44
CA PHE A 194 5.45 10.89 -0.65
C PHE A 194 4.75 12.07 -1.35
N VAL A 195 4.18 12.99 -0.59
CA VAL A 195 3.52 14.19 -1.13
C VAL A 195 4.50 15.05 -1.94
N GLY A 196 5.70 15.29 -1.39
CA GLY A 196 6.74 16.04 -2.08
C GLY A 196 7.19 15.37 -3.39
N ALA A 197 7.37 14.04 -3.37
CA ALA A 197 7.71 13.28 -4.56
C ALA A 197 6.61 13.39 -5.63
N ALA A 198 5.33 13.23 -5.25
CA ALA A 198 4.20 13.33 -6.16
C ALA A 198 4.08 14.72 -6.80
N ILE A 199 4.19 15.79 -5.99
CA ILE A 199 4.14 17.18 -6.49
C ILE A 199 5.31 17.47 -7.43
N ASN A 200 6.52 17.05 -7.08
CA ASN A 200 7.71 17.27 -7.90
C ASN A 200 7.60 16.56 -9.25
N VAL A 201 7.19 15.27 -9.26
CA VAL A 201 7.03 14.54 -10.53
C VAL A 201 5.96 15.20 -11.39
N LEU A 202 4.82 15.61 -10.83
CA LEU A 202 3.79 16.31 -11.60
C LEU A 202 4.26 17.65 -12.15
N HIS A 203 5.10 18.37 -11.41
CA HIS A 203 5.63 19.65 -11.85
C HIS A 203 6.65 19.49 -12.99
N PHE A 204 7.60 18.56 -12.85
CA PHE A 204 8.70 18.41 -13.81
C PHE A 204 8.41 17.45 -14.96
N ALA A 205 7.54 16.47 -14.76
CA ALA A 205 7.19 15.47 -15.77
C ALA A 205 5.75 15.61 -16.28
N ARG A 206 5.14 16.78 -16.11
CA ARG A 206 3.73 17.03 -16.48
C ARG A 206 3.40 16.60 -17.91
N GLU A 207 4.28 16.91 -18.86
CA GLU A 207 4.09 16.56 -20.26
C GLU A 207 4.10 15.05 -20.52
N VAL A 208 4.88 14.30 -19.72
CA VAL A 208 4.97 12.83 -19.82
C VAL A 208 3.83 12.14 -19.06
N VAL A 209 3.50 12.65 -17.87
CA VAL A 209 2.55 12.05 -16.94
C VAL A 209 1.09 12.40 -17.30
N GLN A 210 0.85 13.60 -17.84
CA GLN A 210 -0.48 14.11 -18.19
C GLN A 210 -0.72 14.15 -19.69
N TRP A 211 0.16 13.53 -20.48
CA TRP A 211 0.02 13.52 -21.94
C TRP A 211 -1.04 12.54 -22.42
N SER A 212 -2.22 12.67 -21.92
CA SER A 212 -3.36 11.95 -22.49
C SER A 212 -4.35 12.97 -23.02
N PRO A 213 -4.86 12.79 -24.25
CA PRO A 213 -6.05 13.53 -24.68
C PRO A 213 -7.13 13.38 -23.60
N GLU A 214 -8.01 14.35 -23.47
CA GLU A 214 -9.07 14.38 -22.43
C GLU A 214 -9.93 13.10 -22.39
N THR A 215 -9.84 12.27 -23.41
CA THR A 215 -10.60 11.03 -23.61
C THR A 215 -9.85 9.74 -23.27
N THR A 216 -8.55 9.81 -22.94
CA THR A 216 -7.74 8.60 -22.72
C THR A 216 -7.05 8.66 -21.35
N THR A 217 -7.26 7.66 -20.49
CA THR A 217 -6.55 7.53 -19.22
C THR A 217 -5.13 7.02 -19.45
N SER A 218 -4.12 7.72 -18.95
CA SER A 218 -2.75 7.22 -18.94
C SER A 218 -2.67 5.95 -18.09
N ARG A 219 -1.93 4.94 -18.58
CA ARG A 219 -1.83 3.61 -17.93
C ARG A 219 -0.39 3.24 -17.67
N THR A 220 -0.14 2.50 -16.61
CA THR A 220 1.18 1.93 -16.31
C THR A 220 1.06 0.54 -15.71
N LEU A 221 1.97 -0.35 -16.10
CA LEU A 221 2.11 -1.66 -15.49
C LEU A 221 3.24 -1.59 -14.46
N LEU A 222 2.91 -1.79 -13.19
CA LEU A 222 3.85 -1.79 -12.09
C LEU A 222 4.28 -3.23 -11.79
N PHE A 223 5.54 -3.52 -12.09
CA PHE A 223 6.14 -4.86 -11.95
C PHE A 223 7.29 -4.89 -10.94
N LEU A 224 7.75 -3.74 -10.48
CA LEU A 224 8.76 -3.66 -9.42
C LEU A 224 8.13 -4.02 -8.07
N PRO A 225 8.88 -4.66 -7.15
CA PRO A 225 8.39 -4.95 -5.81
C PRO A 225 7.94 -3.68 -5.09
N LEU A 226 6.69 -3.65 -4.60
CA LEU A 226 6.17 -2.52 -3.83
C LEU A 226 6.83 -2.37 -2.46
N ALA A 227 7.54 -3.39 -2.00
CA ALA A 227 8.44 -3.29 -0.84
C ALA A 227 9.66 -2.39 -1.11
N HIS A 228 9.95 -2.06 -2.39
CA HIS A 228 11.00 -1.11 -2.75
C HIS A 228 10.46 0.32 -2.78
N VAL A 229 11.14 1.24 -2.11
CA VAL A 229 10.72 2.64 -1.97
C VAL A 229 10.37 3.33 -3.30
N LEU A 230 11.10 3.02 -4.39
CA LEU A 230 10.83 3.60 -5.70
C LEU A 230 9.48 3.13 -6.25
N ALA A 231 9.20 1.83 -6.24
CA ALA A 231 7.93 1.29 -6.73
C ALA A 231 6.76 1.79 -5.87
N HIS A 232 6.94 1.83 -4.56
CA HIS A 232 5.97 2.37 -3.61
C HIS A 232 5.66 3.85 -3.92
N ALA A 233 6.70 4.68 -4.10
CA ALA A 233 6.53 6.09 -4.47
C ALA A 233 5.83 6.25 -5.83
N VAL A 234 6.20 5.43 -6.83
CA VAL A 234 5.54 5.46 -8.15
C VAL A 234 4.06 5.13 -8.04
N GLN A 235 3.67 4.13 -7.25
CA GLN A 235 2.25 3.81 -7.02
C GLN A 235 1.47 5.00 -6.43
N VAL A 236 2.03 5.65 -5.41
CA VAL A 236 1.43 6.85 -4.79
C VAL A 236 1.33 7.99 -5.80
N ILE A 237 2.40 8.22 -6.58
CA ILE A 237 2.42 9.24 -7.64
C ILE A 237 1.34 8.97 -8.69
N CYS A 238 1.15 7.71 -9.11
CA CYS A 238 0.14 7.35 -10.09
C CYS A 238 -1.29 7.65 -9.61
N LEU A 239 -1.61 7.34 -8.35
CA LEU A 239 -2.90 7.70 -7.75
C LEU A 239 -3.14 9.22 -7.79
N TYR A 240 -2.12 10.00 -7.42
CA TYR A 240 -2.18 11.46 -7.45
C TYR A 240 -2.19 12.03 -8.88
N ALA A 241 -1.41 11.45 -9.78
CA ALA A 241 -1.31 11.86 -11.18
C ALA A 241 -2.48 11.37 -12.06
N ARG A 242 -3.37 10.55 -11.49
CA ARG A 242 -4.53 9.99 -12.21
C ARG A 242 -4.13 9.03 -13.32
N ILE A 243 -3.06 8.27 -13.08
CA ILE A 243 -2.58 7.23 -13.95
C ILE A 243 -3.15 5.91 -13.46
N GLN A 244 -3.83 5.18 -14.32
CA GLN A 244 -4.32 3.85 -14.00
C GLN A 244 -3.16 2.87 -13.85
N VAL A 245 -3.14 2.12 -12.75
CA VAL A 245 -2.10 1.14 -12.45
C VAL A 245 -2.64 -0.27 -12.57
N ALA A 246 -1.92 -1.13 -13.29
CA ALA A 246 -2.05 -2.57 -13.14
C ALA A 246 -0.78 -3.14 -12.51
N HIS A 247 -0.91 -4.25 -11.78
CA HIS A 247 0.21 -4.91 -11.16
C HIS A 247 0.56 -6.21 -11.89
N SER A 248 1.85 -6.42 -12.16
CA SER A 248 2.39 -7.70 -12.57
C SER A 248 3.22 -8.26 -11.42
N GLY A 249 2.68 -9.27 -10.75
CA GLY A 249 3.30 -9.87 -9.56
C GLY A 249 4.37 -10.90 -9.88
N SER A 250 4.58 -11.25 -11.17
CA SER A 250 5.53 -12.27 -11.58
C SER A 250 6.29 -11.88 -12.84
N PRO A 251 7.62 -12.03 -12.85
CA PRO A 251 8.41 -11.89 -14.08
C PRO A 251 7.96 -12.83 -15.22
N ALA A 252 7.38 -13.99 -14.89
CA ALA A 252 6.93 -14.97 -15.87
C ALA A 252 5.73 -14.48 -16.68
N THR A 253 4.86 -13.64 -16.13
CA THR A 253 3.68 -13.10 -16.80
C THR A 253 3.89 -11.68 -17.37
N LEU A 254 5.03 -11.06 -17.08
CA LEU A 254 5.27 -9.65 -17.39
C LEU A 254 5.08 -9.30 -18.87
N LEU A 255 5.57 -10.13 -19.80
CA LEU A 255 5.43 -9.87 -21.23
C LEU A 255 3.97 -9.97 -21.71
N ASP A 256 3.24 -10.95 -21.20
CA ASP A 256 1.81 -11.13 -21.50
C ASP A 256 0.98 -10.00 -20.87
N ASP A 257 1.35 -9.58 -19.66
CA ASP A 257 0.74 -8.45 -18.98
C ASP A 257 0.96 -7.16 -19.76
N LEU A 258 2.18 -6.89 -20.21
CA LEU A 258 2.50 -5.73 -21.06
C LEU A 258 1.76 -5.78 -22.41
N ALA A 259 1.66 -6.96 -23.03
CA ALA A 259 1.00 -7.12 -24.33
C ALA A 259 -0.53 -6.95 -24.23
N SER A 260 -1.13 -7.19 -23.07
CA SER A 260 -2.59 -7.16 -22.88
C SER A 260 -3.11 -5.90 -22.16
N PHE A 261 -2.23 -5.16 -21.50
CA PHE A 261 -2.56 -3.91 -20.79
C PHE A 261 -2.10 -2.69 -21.60
N HIS A 262 -2.90 -2.29 -22.62
CA HIS A 262 -2.65 -1.14 -23.50
C HIS A 262 -3.88 -0.26 -23.65
#